data_c2f1ff2af79a29ac9ed7558a6284a231
#
_entry.id   c2f1ff2af79a29ac9ed7558a6284a231
#
_cell.length_a   1.000
_cell.length_b   1.000
_cell.length_c   1.000
_cell.angle_alpha   90.00
_cell.angle_beta   90.00
_cell.angle_gamma   90.00
#
_symmetry.space_group_name_H-M   'P 1'
#
loop_
_entity.id
_entity.type
_entity.pdbx_description
1 polymer ?
#
loop_
_entity_poly.entity_id
_entity_poly.type
_entity_poly.pdbx_seq_one_letter_code
_entity_poly.pdbx_strand_id
1 'polypeptide(L)'
;MITPSLLKIPAILGLAALIAAQMAGAAQAQEEIAFDGETITIVEKDDGQRVILLGDRELGSNWFAGFDRIVEVYDQPVALFYLGDGGNACAPSTLIVWRGEDGAVRSLNHGDDCSTPAPSVGDNGIVFVPYLLPGETAPVRNWTPLEGIETIGILHYSPEPGTGWETVAGAEIAHPMDLLRNEALYSAALEMLGADDITDYARGLGVASEPRTRGSLISGSGCVPHNCGGADSLIIADTASRKLYLAQQRDGTIRQWPQASEWSADALALFQEFAPGRQ
;
A
#
# COMPACT_ATOMS: atom_id res chain seq x y z
N MET A 1 6.72 -91.81 38.17
CA MET A 1 6.95 -90.87 39.28
C MET A 1 7.52 -89.60 38.69
N ILE A 2 6.69 -88.63 38.54
CA ILE A 2 7.02 -87.33 37.92
C ILE A 2 6.76 -86.25 38.96
N THR A 3 7.77 -85.62 39.45
CA THR A 3 7.71 -84.50 40.40
C THR A 3 7.41 -83.15 39.62
N PRO A 4 6.50 -82.35 40.12
CA PRO A 4 6.27 -81.05 39.47
C PRO A 4 7.26 -80.02 39.98
N SER A 5 7.87 -79.30 39.05
CA SER A 5 8.77 -78.19 39.25
C SER A 5 8.01 -76.91 39.52
N LEU A 6 8.30 -76.29 40.67
CA LEU A 6 7.72 -74.95 41.03
C LEU A 6 8.33 -73.84 40.22
N LEU A 7 7.50 -73.15 39.43
CA LEU A 7 7.89 -71.99 38.70
C LEU A 7 7.87 -70.76 39.61
N LYS A 8 9.02 -70.12 39.82
CA LYS A 8 9.15 -68.87 40.54
C LYS A 8 8.79 -67.72 39.60
N ILE A 9 7.78 -66.97 39.91
CA ILE A 9 7.43 -65.73 39.22
C ILE A 9 8.26 -64.59 39.80
N PRO A 10 9.01 -63.82 39.01
CA PRO A 10 9.67 -62.62 39.50
C PRO A 10 8.69 -61.50 39.61
N ALA A 11 8.70 -60.78 40.73
CA ALA A 11 7.97 -59.55 40.96
C ALA A 11 8.50 -58.43 40.03
N ILE A 12 7.69 -58.00 39.09
CA ILE A 12 7.98 -56.83 38.27
C ILE A 12 7.63 -55.60 39.11
N LEU A 13 8.67 -54.92 39.62
CA LEU A 13 8.55 -53.56 40.16
C LEU A 13 8.18 -52.61 39.01
N GLY A 14 6.91 -52.11 39.08
CA GLY A 14 6.43 -51.06 38.18
C GLY A 14 7.15 -49.74 38.43
N LEU A 15 8.01 -49.35 37.53
CA LEU A 15 8.62 -48.03 37.49
C LEU A 15 7.58 -47.07 36.88
N ALA A 16 6.85 -46.36 37.75
CA ALA A 16 6.00 -45.29 37.35
C ALA A 16 6.88 -44.13 36.81
N ALA A 17 7.05 -44.07 35.50
CA ALA A 17 7.66 -42.92 34.85
C ALA A 17 6.68 -41.74 34.95
N LEU A 18 6.96 -40.78 35.83
CA LEU A 18 6.35 -39.44 35.79
C LEU A 18 6.78 -38.79 34.48
N ILE A 19 5.93 -38.84 33.48
CA ILE A 19 6.01 -37.93 32.31
C ILE A 19 5.54 -36.56 32.81
N ALA A 20 6.51 -35.76 33.27
CA ALA A 20 6.30 -34.33 33.39
C ALA A 20 6.11 -33.80 31.96
N ALA A 21 4.85 -33.64 31.55
CA ALA A 21 4.52 -32.86 30.38
C ALA A 21 4.95 -31.41 30.65
N GLN A 22 6.17 -31.08 30.20
CA GLN A 22 6.56 -29.70 30.04
C GLN A 22 5.62 -29.16 28.97
N MET A 23 4.64 -28.39 29.41
CA MET A 23 3.93 -27.45 28.54
C MET A 23 5.01 -26.43 28.13
N ALA A 24 5.70 -26.71 27.04
CA ALA A 24 6.40 -25.69 26.30
C ALA A 24 5.30 -24.76 25.79
N GLY A 25 5.03 -23.71 26.55
CA GLY A 25 4.25 -22.59 26.02
C GLY A 25 4.91 -22.22 24.69
N ALA A 26 4.13 -22.17 23.62
CA ALA A 26 4.61 -21.68 22.37
C ALA A 26 5.29 -20.34 22.67
N ALA A 27 6.60 -20.26 22.50
CA ALA A 27 7.31 -19.00 22.60
C ALA A 27 6.73 -18.14 21.48
N GLN A 28 5.88 -17.21 21.84
CA GLN A 28 5.41 -16.19 20.92
C GLN A 28 6.65 -15.51 20.37
N ALA A 29 6.73 -15.39 19.06
CA ALA A 29 7.88 -14.74 18.42
C ALA A 29 7.92 -13.29 18.91
N GLN A 30 8.80 -13.04 19.85
CA GLN A 30 9.06 -11.72 20.42
C GLN A 30 10.24 -11.11 19.69
N GLU A 31 10.07 -9.95 19.11
CA GLU A 31 11.12 -9.15 18.51
C GLU A 31 11.55 -8.08 19.50
N GLU A 32 12.85 -7.96 19.79
CA GLU A 32 13.41 -7.00 20.72
C GLU A 32 14.28 -5.99 19.98
N ILE A 33 14.01 -4.72 20.18
CA ILE A 33 14.70 -3.59 19.55
C ILE A 33 15.33 -2.73 20.66
N ALA A 34 16.66 -2.63 20.65
CA ALA A 34 17.36 -1.69 21.53
C ALA A 34 17.11 -0.26 21.05
N PHE A 35 16.58 0.58 21.92
CA PHE A 35 16.26 1.97 21.61
C PHE A 35 16.64 2.87 22.78
N ASP A 36 17.66 3.72 22.59
CA ASP A 36 18.09 4.78 23.52
C ASP A 36 18.20 4.33 24.99
N GLY A 37 18.85 3.18 25.22
CA GLY A 37 19.06 2.59 26.54
C GLY A 37 17.89 1.78 27.09
N GLU A 38 16.79 1.68 26.37
CA GLU A 38 15.61 0.88 26.69
C GLU A 38 15.40 -0.22 25.65
N THR A 39 14.46 -1.12 25.89
CA THR A 39 14.09 -2.18 24.94
C THR A 39 12.64 -2.02 24.56
N ILE A 40 12.39 -1.88 23.25
CA ILE A 40 11.07 -1.97 22.66
C ILE A 40 10.85 -3.41 22.25
N THR A 41 9.67 -3.97 22.54
CA THR A 41 9.31 -5.33 22.17
C THR A 41 8.10 -5.36 21.26
N ILE A 42 8.08 -6.26 20.28
CA ILE A 42 6.91 -6.53 19.46
C ILE A 42 6.42 -7.93 19.85
N VAL A 43 5.20 -8.00 20.32
CA VAL A 43 4.54 -9.23 20.74
C VAL A 43 3.26 -9.47 19.94
N GLU A 44 2.95 -10.73 19.69
CA GLU A 44 1.68 -11.12 19.10
C GLU A 44 0.72 -11.54 20.21
N LYS A 45 -0.47 -10.96 20.26
CA LYS A 45 -1.53 -11.33 21.18
C LYS A 45 -2.28 -12.59 20.72
N ASP A 46 -3.05 -13.19 21.59
CA ASP A 46 -3.83 -14.40 21.30
C ASP A 46 -4.85 -14.21 20.16
N ASP A 47 -5.29 -13.00 19.92
CA ASP A 47 -6.19 -12.63 18.83
C ASP A 47 -5.47 -12.41 17.49
N GLY A 48 -4.12 -12.50 17.47
CA GLY A 48 -3.29 -12.29 16.28
C GLY A 48 -2.87 -10.84 16.07
N GLN A 49 -3.30 -9.89 16.89
CA GLN A 49 -2.78 -8.52 16.83
C GLN A 49 -1.33 -8.46 17.30
N ARG A 50 -0.53 -7.65 16.63
CA ARG A 50 0.84 -7.34 17.04
C ARG A 50 0.90 -6.00 17.75
N VAL A 51 1.56 -5.99 18.90
CA VAL A 51 1.64 -4.83 19.80
C VAL A 51 3.09 -4.46 20.00
N ILE A 52 3.38 -3.18 19.89
CA ILE A 52 4.70 -2.58 20.13
C ILE A 52 4.68 -2.00 21.54
N LEU A 53 5.55 -2.51 22.40
CA LEU A 53 5.59 -2.21 23.83
C LEU A 53 6.92 -1.58 24.22
N LEU A 54 6.88 -0.64 25.18
CA LEU A 54 8.03 -0.22 25.97
C LEU A 54 7.76 -0.62 27.43
N GLY A 55 8.40 -1.68 27.91
CA GLY A 55 7.97 -2.34 29.13
C GLY A 55 6.51 -2.83 29.00
N ASP A 56 5.65 -2.37 29.92
CA ASP A 56 4.21 -2.69 29.89
C ASP A 56 3.38 -1.64 29.13
N ARG A 57 4.00 -0.56 28.63
CA ARG A 57 3.30 0.51 27.94
C ARG A 57 3.19 0.23 26.45
N GLU A 58 1.97 0.19 25.93
CA GLU A 58 1.70 0.13 24.50
C GLU A 58 2.08 1.45 23.81
N LEU A 59 2.90 1.34 22.76
CA LEU A 59 3.27 2.45 21.88
C LEU A 59 2.37 2.48 20.64
N GLY A 60 1.91 1.33 20.17
CA GLY A 60 1.02 1.17 19.05
C GLY A 60 0.72 -0.30 18.80
N SER A 61 -0.38 -0.59 18.10
CA SER A 61 -0.79 -1.95 17.74
C SER A 61 -1.59 -1.98 16.45
N ASN A 62 -1.46 -3.07 15.70
CA ASN A 62 -2.32 -3.40 14.58
C ASN A 62 -2.16 -4.90 14.21
N TRP A 63 -2.96 -5.43 13.28
CA TRP A 63 -2.86 -6.80 12.78
C TRP A 63 -1.51 -7.08 12.13
N PHE A 64 -0.92 -6.08 11.49
CA PHE A 64 0.41 -6.13 10.91
C PHE A 64 1.24 -4.98 11.48
N ALA A 65 2.20 -5.30 12.34
CA ALA A 65 3.09 -4.32 12.94
C ALA A 65 4.51 -4.88 12.98
N GLY A 66 5.50 -4.03 12.75
CA GLY A 66 6.90 -4.43 12.78
C GLY A 66 7.84 -3.24 12.81
N PHE A 67 9.10 -3.57 13.09
CA PHE A 67 10.19 -2.61 13.11
C PHE A 67 10.64 -2.30 11.66
N ASP A 68 10.84 -1.01 11.37
CA ASP A 68 11.45 -0.56 10.12
C ASP A 68 12.95 -0.28 10.35
N ARG A 69 13.26 0.80 11.08
CA ARG A 69 14.64 1.21 11.34
C ARG A 69 14.74 2.25 12.47
N ILE A 70 15.97 2.46 12.96
CA ILE A 70 16.31 3.64 13.77
C ILE A 70 17.00 4.65 12.86
N VAL A 71 16.62 5.91 13.00
CA VAL A 71 17.15 7.05 12.26
C VAL A 71 17.57 8.15 13.26
N GLU A 72 18.34 9.12 12.79
CA GLU A 72 18.69 10.31 13.56
C GLU A 72 17.95 11.53 13.02
N VAL A 73 17.29 12.30 13.89
CA VAL A 73 16.63 13.57 13.58
C VAL A 73 17.03 14.58 14.66
N TYR A 74 17.64 15.69 14.29
CA TYR A 74 18.24 16.64 15.23
C TYR A 74 19.23 15.98 16.21
N ASP A 75 20.09 15.11 15.70
CA ASP A 75 21.05 14.31 16.48
C ASP A 75 20.41 13.43 17.58
N GLN A 76 19.12 13.12 17.46
CA GLN A 76 18.38 12.27 18.38
C GLN A 76 17.94 10.97 17.68
N PRO A 77 18.05 9.82 18.36
CA PRO A 77 17.54 8.57 17.82
C PRO A 77 16.02 8.57 17.77
N VAL A 78 15.48 8.15 16.65
CA VAL A 78 14.04 7.98 16.40
C VAL A 78 13.82 6.60 15.82
N ALA A 79 13.00 5.79 16.46
CA ALA A 79 12.64 4.46 15.95
C ALA A 79 11.37 4.55 15.12
N LEU A 80 11.40 3.93 13.94
CA LEU A 80 10.27 3.86 13.02
C LEU A 80 9.74 2.44 12.98
N PHE A 81 8.42 2.34 13.01
CA PHE A 81 7.68 1.09 12.88
C PHE A 81 6.57 1.29 11.85
N TYR A 82 6.12 0.19 11.27
CA TYR A 82 4.92 0.19 10.41
C TYR A 82 3.76 -0.48 11.14
N LEU A 83 2.56 0.09 10.96
CA LEU A 83 1.30 -0.46 11.46
C LEU A 83 0.29 -0.57 10.31
N GLY A 84 -0.36 -1.71 10.15
CA GLY A 84 -1.32 -1.93 9.08
C GLY A 84 -2.32 -3.04 9.40
N ASP A 85 -3.43 -3.04 8.69
CA ASP A 85 -4.49 -4.06 8.84
C ASP A 85 -4.12 -5.39 8.17
N GLY A 86 -2.97 -5.44 7.48
CA GLY A 86 -2.57 -6.56 6.66
C GLY A 86 -3.21 -6.54 5.26
N GLY A 87 -2.70 -7.40 4.37
CA GLY A 87 -3.10 -7.40 2.96
C GLY A 87 -2.42 -6.27 2.17
N ASN A 88 -2.98 -5.96 1.00
CA ASN A 88 -2.43 -4.97 0.05
C ASN A 88 -3.43 -3.85 -0.31
N ALA A 89 -4.49 -3.69 0.47
CA ALA A 89 -5.49 -2.65 0.24
C ALA A 89 -4.99 -1.26 0.61
N CYS A 90 -4.23 -1.18 1.72
CA CYS A 90 -3.74 0.06 2.27
C CYS A 90 -2.24 -0.04 2.56
N ALA A 91 -1.51 1.03 2.28
CA ALA A 91 -0.16 1.17 2.79
C ALA A 91 -0.18 1.24 4.32
N PRO A 92 0.82 0.66 5.02
CA PRO A 92 0.89 0.78 6.46
C PRO A 92 1.15 2.22 6.89
N SER A 93 0.59 2.61 8.03
CA SER A 93 0.95 3.85 8.71
C SER A 93 2.35 3.76 9.34
N THR A 94 2.94 4.92 9.65
CA THR A 94 4.24 5.00 10.31
C THR A 94 4.06 5.37 11.78
N LEU A 95 4.45 4.45 12.68
CA LEU A 95 4.59 4.77 14.10
C LEU A 95 6.00 5.32 14.33
N ILE A 96 6.08 6.54 14.83
CA ILE A 96 7.31 7.24 15.18
C ILE A 96 7.48 7.18 16.69
N VAL A 97 8.64 6.74 17.16
CA VAL A 97 8.97 6.65 18.60
C VAL A 97 10.23 7.43 18.87
N TRP A 98 10.18 8.36 19.82
CA TRP A 98 11.30 9.24 20.15
C TRP A 98 11.33 9.57 21.64
N ARG A 99 12.44 10.12 22.14
CA ARG A 99 12.53 10.65 23.48
C ARG A 99 12.25 12.15 23.48
N GLY A 100 11.28 12.60 24.26
CA GLY A 100 11.00 14.01 24.44
C GLY A 100 12.05 14.72 25.30
N GLU A 101 12.04 16.03 25.30
CA GLU A 101 12.95 16.86 26.11
C GLU A 101 12.86 16.58 27.62
N ASP A 102 11.73 16.12 28.10
CA ASP A 102 11.48 15.68 29.48
C ASP A 102 12.06 14.29 29.79
N GLY A 103 12.72 13.65 28.82
CA GLY A 103 13.29 12.32 28.93
C GLY A 103 12.27 11.19 28.80
N ALA A 104 10.99 11.49 28.62
CA ALA A 104 9.96 10.46 28.39
C ALA A 104 9.97 9.98 26.95
N VAL A 105 9.91 8.67 26.74
CA VAL A 105 9.69 8.11 25.40
C VAL A 105 8.25 8.40 24.97
N ARG A 106 8.08 8.89 23.77
CA ARG A 106 6.79 9.24 23.15
C ARG A 106 6.58 8.43 21.89
N SER A 107 5.33 8.29 21.48
CA SER A 107 4.97 7.68 20.20
C SER A 107 3.89 8.48 19.50
N LEU A 108 3.91 8.47 18.17
CA LEU A 108 2.91 9.06 17.31
C LEU A 108 2.71 8.16 16.08
N ASN A 109 1.48 7.76 15.81
CA ASN A 109 1.14 7.08 14.57
C ASN A 109 0.71 8.11 13.53
N HIS A 110 1.35 8.05 12.34
CA HIS A 110 1.01 8.89 11.21
C HIS A 110 0.49 8.05 10.06
N GLY A 111 -0.73 8.35 9.64
CA GLY A 111 -1.39 7.72 8.51
C GLY A 111 -2.30 6.57 8.90
N ASP A 112 -3.58 6.86 8.93
CA ASP A 112 -4.65 5.92 9.23
C ASP A 112 -5.66 5.78 8.08
N ASP A 113 -5.41 6.45 6.95
CA ASP A 113 -6.36 6.66 5.86
C ASP A 113 -6.00 5.95 4.54
N CYS A 114 -5.16 4.93 4.54
CA CYS A 114 -4.69 4.20 3.36
C CYS A 114 -3.87 5.03 2.34
N SER A 115 -3.68 6.32 2.56
CA SER A 115 -2.98 7.22 1.64
C SER A 115 -1.63 7.67 2.16
N THR A 116 -1.14 7.05 3.24
CA THR A 116 0.09 7.49 3.91
C THR A 116 1.31 7.19 3.05
N PRO A 117 2.09 8.21 2.72
CA PRO A 117 3.37 8.02 2.06
C PRO A 117 4.40 7.41 3.00
N ALA A 118 5.36 6.70 2.44
CA ALA A 118 6.52 6.22 3.19
C ALA A 118 7.33 7.40 3.75
N PRO A 119 7.95 7.24 4.95
CA PRO A 119 8.74 8.29 5.58
C PRO A 119 10.06 8.53 4.82
N SER A 120 10.32 9.78 4.47
CA SER A 120 11.59 10.27 3.94
C SER A 120 12.33 10.99 5.06
N VAL A 121 13.45 10.42 5.51
CA VAL A 121 14.21 10.93 6.65
C VAL A 121 15.26 11.93 6.20
N GLY A 122 15.27 13.08 6.84
CA GLY A 122 16.31 14.10 6.75
C GLY A 122 16.86 14.46 8.13
N ASP A 123 17.94 15.22 8.18
CA ASP A 123 18.60 15.64 9.42
C ASP A 123 17.66 16.45 10.35
N ASN A 124 16.71 17.15 9.76
CA ASN A 124 15.83 18.10 10.46
C ASN A 124 14.35 17.66 10.48
N GLY A 125 14.06 16.39 10.23
CA GLY A 125 12.68 15.90 10.28
C GLY A 125 12.42 14.70 9.42
N ILE A 126 11.19 14.22 9.50
CA ILE A 126 10.70 13.11 8.67
C ILE A 126 9.59 13.66 7.79
N VAL A 127 9.83 13.66 6.48
CA VAL A 127 8.90 14.23 5.51
C VAL A 127 8.06 13.12 4.89
N PHE A 128 6.77 13.36 4.78
CA PHE A 128 5.79 12.49 4.14
C PHE A 128 5.28 13.20 2.88
N VAL A 129 5.78 12.74 1.72
CA VAL A 129 5.43 13.29 0.41
C VAL A 129 4.38 12.40 -0.23
N PRO A 130 3.15 12.87 -0.44
CA PRO A 130 2.09 12.06 -1.01
C PRO A 130 2.38 11.72 -2.47
N TYR A 131 2.01 10.49 -2.88
CA TYR A 131 1.86 10.15 -4.29
C TYR A 131 0.50 10.69 -4.76
N LEU A 132 0.50 11.51 -5.82
CA LEU A 132 -0.72 12.11 -6.34
C LEU A 132 -1.21 11.39 -7.58
N LEU A 133 -2.47 11.07 -7.61
CA LEU A 133 -3.16 10.70 -8.84
C LEU A 133 -3.49 11.93 -9.68
N PRO A 134 -3.69 11.78 -11.00
CA PRO A 134 -4.19 12.85 -11.85
C PRO A 134 -5.37 13.61 -11.23
N GLY A 135 -5.24 14.93 -11.11
CA GLY A 135 -6.23 15.81 -10.49
C GLY A 135 -6.15 15.94 -8.96
N GLU A 136 -5.34 15.14 -8.27
CA GLU A 136 -5.26 15.20 -6.81
C GLU A 136 -4.43 16.39 -6.31
N THR A 137 -4.77 16.76 -5.10
CA THR A 137 -4.03 17.73 -4.29
C THR A 137 -3.93 17.19 -2.88
N ALA A 138 -2.73 17.18 -2.30
CA ALA A 138 -2.53 16.70 -0.94
C ALA A 138 -1.44 17.47 -0.19
N PRO A 139 -1.51 17.54 1.16
CA PRO A 139 -0.51 18.19 1.97
C PRO A 139 0.79 17.37 2.04
N VAL A 140 1.92 18.04 1.98
CA VAL A 140 3.21 17.51 2.43
C VAL A 140 3.29 17.70 3.93
N ARG A 141 3.56 16.62 4.65
CA ARG A 141 3.69 16.63 6.10
C ARG A 141 5.16 16.52 6.50
N ASN A 142 5.53 17.20 7.55
CA ASN A 142 6.83 17.04 8.21
C ASN A 142 6.60 16.75 9.68
N TRP A 143 7.36 15.81 10.20
CA TRP A 143 7.40 15.52 11.63
C TRP A 143 8.75 15.95 12.21
N THR A 144 8.69 16.59 13.37
CA THR A 144 9.86 16.88 14.20
C THR A 144 9.60 16.47 15.64
N PRO A 145 10.65 16.21 16.45
CA PRO A 145 10.48 15.88 17.86
C PRO A 145 9.81 17.00 18.69
N LEU A 146 9.93 18.24 18.25
CA LEU A 146 9.45 19.44 18.97
C LEU A 146 8.02 19.79 18.61
N GLU A 147 7.70 19.78 17.32
CA GLU A 147 6.44 20.31 16.79
C GLU A 147 5.42 19.22 16.44
N GLY A 148 5.89 17.94 16.35
CA GLY A 148 5.05 16.86 15.89
C GLY A 148 4.83 16.91 14.37
N ILE A 149 3.62 16.58 13.92
CA ILE A 149 3.26 16.59 12.49
C ILE A 149 2.72 17.97 12.10
N GLU A 150 3.36 18.58 11.11
CA GLU A 150 2.92 19.85 10.52
C GLU A 150 2.77 19.76 9.00
N THR A 151 1.94 20.61 8.42
CA THR A 151 1.85 20.80 6.98
C THR A 151 2.88 21.83 6.54
N ILE A 152 3.85 21.41 5.73
CA ILE A 152 4.91 22.28 5.20
C ILE A 152 4.66 22.75 3.77
N GLY A 153 3.64 22.22 3.10
CA GLY A 153 3.27 22.59 1.74
C GLY A 153 2.07 21.81 1.24
N ILE A 154 1.59 22.22 0.08
CA ILE A 154 0.54 21.54 -0.66
C ILE A 154 1.10 21.15 -2.02
N LEU A 155 0.96 19.89 -2.40
CA LEU A 155 1.26 19.41 -3.74
C LEU A 155 -0.03 19.34 -4.56
N HIS A 156 0.10 19.69 -5.84
CA HIS A 156 -0.91 19.48 -6.85
C HIS A 156 -0.35 18.52 -7.88
N TYR A 157 -1.17 17.62 -8.39
CA TYR A 157 -0.75 16.79 -9.50
C TYR A 157 -0.32 17.69 -10.68
N SER A 158 0.83 17.37 -11.26
CA SER A 158 1.37 18.04 -12.44
C SER A 158 1.91 16.99 -13.41
N PRO A 159 1.43 16.96 -14.65
CA PRO A 159 2.02 16.12 -15.68
C PRO A 159 3.44 16.58 -15.99
N GLU A 160 4.19 15.80 -16.77
CA GLU A 160 5.54 16.11 -17.19
C GLU A 160 5.53 17.29 -18.19
N PRO A 161 6.09 18.45 -17.84
CA PRO A 161 6.00 19.66 -18.67
C PRO A 161 6.64 19.48 -20.05
N GLY A 162 6.02 20.04 -21.07
CA GLY A 162 6.52 20.04 -22.45
C GLY A 162 6.38 18.68 -23.16
N THR A 163 5.67 17.73 -22.60
CA THR A 163 5.38 16.44 -23.24
C THR A 163 4.15 16.53 -24.11
N GLY A 164 4.24 15.99 -25.31
CA GLY A 164 3.16 16.02 -26.31
C GLY A 164 2.88 14.66 -26.94
N TRP A 165 1.98 14.64 -27.92
CA TRP A 165 1.62 13.41 -28.63
C TRP A 165 2.81 12.70 -29.29
N GLU A 166 3.84 13.44 -29.71
CA GLU A 166 5.06 12.92 -30.31
C GLU A 166 5.91 12.14 -29.32
N THR A 167 5.86 12.48 -28.04
CA THR A 167 6.61 11.74 -27.00
C THR A 167 5.93 10.42 -26.66
N VAL A 168 4.61 10.31 -26.81
CA VAL A 168 3.85 9.09 -26.51
C VAL A 168 4.17 7.98 -27.51
N ALA A 169 4.30 8.31 -28.80
CA ALA A 169 4.50 7.32 -29.87
C ALA A 169 5.80 6.51 -29.75
N GLY A 170 6.80 7.02 -29.03
CA GLY A 170 8.10 6.37 -28.81
C GLY A 170 8.38 5.99 -27.37
N ALA A 171 7.44 6.25 -26.44
CA ALA A 171 7.62 5.99 -25.03
C ALA A 171 7.39 4.52 -24.68
N GLU A 172 8.15 4.02 -23.72
CA GLU A 172 7.86 2.79 -23.02
C GLU A 172 6.81 3.09 -21.95
N ILE A 173 5.58 2.63 -22.18
CA ILE A 173 4.46 2.84 -21.26
C ILE A 173 4.26 1.56 -20.46
N ALA A 174 4.73 1.54 -19.24
CA ALA A 174 4.65 0.38 -18.35
C ALA A 174 3.27 0.23 -17.69
N HIS A 175 2.56 1.34 -17.50
CA HIS A 175 1.27 1.36 -16.84
C HIS A 175 0.30 2.32 -17.56
N PRO A 176 -1.01 2.02 -17.66
CA PRO A 176 -1.97 2.91 -18.35
C PRO A 176 -2.00 4.34 -17.80
N MET A 177 -1.77 4.49 -16.50
CA MET A 177 -1.73 5.80 -15.85
C MET A 177 -0.54 6.67 -16.33
N ASP A 178 0.54 6.06 -16.87
CA ASP A 178 1.67 6.79 -17.40
C ASP A 178 1.26 7.66 -18.61
N LEU A 179 0.21 7.28 -19.32
CA LEU A 179 -0.38 8.12 -20.37
C LEU A 179 -0.86 9.47 -19.84
N LEU A 180 -1.36 9.52 -18.60
CA LEU A 180 -1.81 10.76 -17.95
C LEU A 180 -0.66 11.56 -17.33
N ARG A 181 0.58 11.04 -17.32
CA ARG A 181 1.78 11.83 -17.00
C ARG A 181 2.20 12.73 -18.18
N ASN A 182 1.76 12.43 -19.38
CA ASN A 182 1.97 13.29 -20.55
C ASN A 182 1.06 14.52 -20.48
N GLU A 183 1.63 15.73 -20.63
CA GLU A 183 0.91 16.99 -20.47
C GLU A 183 -0.23 17.16 -21.48
N ALA A 184 -0.01 16.80 -22.76
CA ALA A 184 -1.05 16.91 -23.77
C ALA A 184 -2.21 15.94 -23.55
N LEU A 185 -1.92 14.70 -23.13
CA LEU A 185 -2.95 13.69 -22.84
C LEU A 185 -3.70 14.01 -21.55
N TYR A 186 -3.01 14.46 -20.52
CA TYR A 186 -3.64 14.93 -19.29
C TYR A 186 -4.59 16.09 -19.54
N SER A 187 -4.16 17.09 -20.32
CA SER A 187 -5.00 18.23 -20.67
C SER A 187 -6.23 17.81 -21.43
N ALA A 188 -6.10 16.89 -22.40
CA ALA A 188 -7.24 16.34 -23.13
C ALA A 188 -8.18 15.53 -22.23
N ALA A 189 -7.64 14.72 -21.31
CA ALA A 189 -8.45 13.99 -20.35
C ALA A 189 -9.20 14.92 -19.39
N LEU A 190 -8.53 15.96 -18.89
CA LEU A 190 -9.10 16.96 -17.99
C LEU A 190 -10.25 17.75 -18.67
N GLU A 191 -10.09 18.09 -19.96
CA GLU A 191 -11.14 18.75 -20.74
C GLU A 191 -12.38 17.86 -20.90
N MET A 192 -12.21 16.56 -21.09
CA MET A 192 -13.30 15.62 -21.29
C MET A 192 -13.99 15.21 -19.98
N LEU A 193 -13.23 14.97 -18.92
CA LEU A 193 -13.74 14.46 -17.64
C LEU A 193 -14.14 15.56 -16.67
N GLY A 194 -13.42 16.69 -16.72
CA GLY A 194 -13.51 17.74 -15.72
C GLY A 194 -12.67 17.44 -14.47
N ALA A 195 -12.48 18.47 -13.65
CA ALA A 195 -11.65 18.39 -12.43
C ALA A 195 -12.23 17.43 -11.37
N ASP A 196 -13.54 17.28 -11.33
CA ASP A 196 -14.23 16.45 -10.33
C ASP A 196 -14.13 14.94 -10.63
N ASP A 197 -14.13 14.57 -11.92
CA ASP A 197 -14.16 13.15 -12.35
C ASP A 197 -12.77 12.57 -12.67
N ILE A 198 -11.76 13.39 -12.97
CA ILE A 198 -10.45 12.90 -13.46
C ILE A 198 -9.71 12.04 -12.45
N THR A 199 -9.76 12.38 -11.17
CA THR A 199 -9.11 11.59 -10.11
C THR A 199 -9.75 10.22 -9.95
N ASP A 200 -11.06 10.20 -9.98
CA ASP A 200 -11.84 8.98 -9.84
C ASP A 200 -11.67 8.06 -11.07
N TYR A 201 -11.58 8.65 -12.25
CA TYR A 201 -11.21 7.95 -13.47
C TYR A 201 -9.81 7.33 -13.36
N ALA A 202 -8.82 8.09 -12.88
CA ALA A 202 -7.45 7.64 -12.70
C ALA A 202 -7.35 6.48 -11.68
N ARG A 203 -8.12 6.52 -10.60
CA ARG A 203 -8.22 5.39 -9.64
C ARG A 203 -8.66 4.10 -10.31
N GLY A 204 -9.57 4.18 -11.28
CA GLY A 204 -10.00 3.05 -12.10
C GLY A 204 -8.90 2.45 -13.00
N LEU A 205 -7.72 3.05 -13.07
CA LEU A 205 -6.53 2.52 -13.72
C LEU A 205 -5.51 1.94 -12.71
N GLY A 206 -5.78 1.97 -11.41
CA GLY A 206 -4.81 1.69 -10.35
C GLY A 206 -4.21 0.28 -10.36
N VAL A 207 -5.02 -0.74 -10.63
CA VAL A 207 -4.55 -2.12 -10.85
C VAL A 207 -4.74 -2.46 -12.31
N ALA A 208 -3.65 -2.53 -13.04
CA ALA A 208 -3.69 -2.69 -14.50
C ALA A 208 -2.61 -3.64 -15.00
N SER A 209 -2.83 -4.16 -16.21
CA SER A 209 -1.80 -4.81 -17.00
C SER A 209 -1.04 -3.76 -17.82
N GLU A 210 0.14 -4.15 -18.30
CA GLU A 210 0.91 -3.34 -19.25
C GLU A 210 0.06 -2.97 -20.48
N PRO A 211 0.11 -1.69 -20.91
CA PRO A 211 -0.59 -1.24 -22.11
C PRO A 211 -0.19 -1.98 -23.38
N ARG A 212 -1.11 -2.07 -24.32
CA ARG A 212 -0.89 -2.72 -25.61
C ARG A 212 -0.88 -1.70 -26.73
N THR A 213 0.04 -1.89 -27.68
CA THR A 213 0.11 -1.07 -28.88
C THR A 213 -0.44 -1.86 -30.09
N ARG A 214 -1.39 -1.27 -30.80
CA ARG A 214 -1.94 -1.78 -32.08
C ARG A 214 -1.92 -0.64 -33.12
N GLY A 215 -0.98 -0.69 -34.03
CA GLY A 215 -0.77 0.40 -34.99
C GLY A 215 -0.42 1.72 -34.28
N SER A 216 -1.27 2.74 -34.47
CA SER A 216 -1.14 4.02 -33.79
C SER A 216 -1.84 4.09 -32.41
N LEU A 217 -2.59 3.03 -32.06
CA LEU A 217 -3.33 3.00 -30.79
C LEU A 217 -2.52 2.40 -29.67
N ILE A 218 -2.36 3.12 -28.60
CA ILE A 218 -1.83 2.64 -27.31
C ILE A 218 -3.00 2.56 -26.35
N SER A 219 -3.30 1.38 -25.83
CA SER A 219 -4.46 1.15 -24.98
C SER A 219 -4.09 0.41 -23.71
N GLY A 220 -4.73 0.78 -22.61
CA GLY A 220 -4.62 0.09 -21.34
C GLY A 220 -5.88 0.24 -20.52
N SER A 221 -6.17 -0.75 -19.70
CA SER A 221 -7.30 -0.73 -18.79
C SER A 221 -6.88 -1.22 -17.42
N GLY A 222 -7.61 -0.81 -16.41
CA GLY A 222 -7.38 -1.20 -15.03
C GLY A 222 -8.67 -1.14 -14.21
N CYS A 223 -8.51 -1.29 -12.91
CA CYS A 223 -9.59 -1.20 -11.94
C CYS A 223 -9.12 -0.55 -10.64
N VAL A 224 -10.06 -0.12 -9.83
CA VAL A 224 -9.80 0.24 -8.44
C VAL A 224 -9.37 -1.03 -7.68
N PRO A 225 -8.31 -1.00 -6.85
CA PRO A 225 -7.93 -2.12 -6.00
C PRO A 225 -9.13 -2.72 -5.26
N HIS A 226 -9.25 -4.05 -5.27
CA HIS A 226 -10.35 -4.82 -4.67
C HIS A 226 -11.76 -4.58 -5.25
N ASN A 227 -11.89 -3.79 -6.33
CA ASN A 227 -13.16 -3.53 -7.00
C ASN A 227 -13.09 -3.69 -8.53
N CYS A 228 -12.31 -4.67 -8.99
CA CYS A 228 -12.24 -5.00 -10.41
C CYS A 228 -13.58 -5.58 -10.89
N GLY A 229 -14.07 -5.05 -12.00
CA GLY A 229 -15.41 -5.37 -12.51
C GLY A 229 -16.50 -4.45 -11.96
N GLY A 230 -16.23 -3.64 -10.94
CA GLY A 230 -17.15 -2.66 -10.36
C GLY A 230 -16.77 -1.20 -10.65
N ALA A 231 -15.46 -0.93 -10.66
CA ALA A 231 -14.92 0.41 -10.93
C ALA A 231 -13.66 0.30 -11.79
N ASP A 232 -13.84 0.25 -13.09
CA ASP A 232 -12.79 0.03 -14.07
C ASP A 232 -12.68 1.20 -15.04
N SER A 233 -11.47 1.49 -15.51
CA SER A 233 -11.23 2.53 -16.52
C SER A 233 -10.44 1.98 -17.71
N LEU A 234 -10.68 2.54 -18.89
CA LEU A 234 -9.98 2.27 -20.14
C LEU A 234 -9.48 3.59 -20.71
N ILE A 235 -8.19 3.62 -21.10
CA ILE A 235 -7.59 4.71 -21.85
C ILE A 235 -7.05 4.20 -23.18
N ILE A 236 -7.31 4.95 -24.27
CA ILE A 236 -6.78 4.68 -25.60
C ILE A 236 -6.25 6.00 -26.19
N ALA A 237 -4.96 6.04 -26.48
CA ALA A 237 -4.33 7.16 -27.16
C ALA A 237 -4.06 6.79 -28.63
N ASP A 238 -4.65 7.49 -29.58
CA ASP A 238 -4.34 7.39 -31.00
C ASP A 238 -3.31 8.44 -31.38
N THR A 239 -2.06 8.00 -31.50
CA THR A 239 -0.91 8.87 -31.77
C THR A 239 -0.91 9.45 -33.18
N ALA A 240 -1.57 8.80 -34.15
CA ALA A 240 -1.65 9.28 -35.53
C ALA A 240 -2.68 10.39 -35.67
N SER A 241 -3.87 10.23 -35.11
CA SER A 241 -4.95 11.23 -35.16
C SER A 241 -4.88 12.25 -34.01
N ARG A 242 -4.01 12.03 -33.01
CA ARG A 242 -3.90 12.82 -31.77
C ARG A 242 -5.23 12.90 -31.03
N LYS A 243 -5.90 11.74 -30.89
CA LYS A 243 -7.16 11.60 -30.18
C LYS A 243 -7.02 10.71 -28.96
N LEU A 244 -7.69 11.11 -27.89
CA LEU A 244 -7.82 10.33 -26.67
C LEU A 244 -9.25 9.82 -26.57
N TYR A 245 -9.38 8.53 -26.19
CA TYR A 245 -10.67 7.90 -25.93
C TYR A 245 -10.62 7.31 -24.53
N LEU A 246 -11.62 7.65 -23.74
CA LEU A 246 -11.74 7.24 -22.35
C LEU A 246 -13.05 6.49 -22.12
N ALA A 247 -13.02 5.46 -21.32
CA ALA A 247 -14.23 4.84 -20.81
C ALA A 247 -14.07 4.51 -19.33
N GLN A 248 -15.16 4.59 -18.59
CA GLN A 248 -15.20 4.23 -17.17
C GLN A 248 -16.48 3.46 -16.90
N GLN A 249 -16.32 2.30 -16.27
CA GLN A 249 -17.43 1.59 -15.65
C GLN A 249 -17.52 1.99 -14.19
N ARG A 250 -18.72 2.29 -13.74
CA ARG A 250 -19.03 2.53 -12.34
C ARG A 250 -20.47 2.13 -12.04
N ASP A 251 -20.68 1.36 -10.99
CA ASP A 251 -22.01 0.94 -10.52
C ASP A 251 -22.88 0.34 -11.66
N GLY A 252 -22.27 -0.49 -12.50
CA GLY A 252 -22.95 -1.13 -13.63
C GLY A 252 -23.21 -0.23 -14.84
N THR A 253 -22.75 1.02 -14.82
CA THR A 253 -22.90 1.97 -15.93
C THR A 253 -21.55 2.24 -16.57
N ILE A 254 -21.49 2.23 -17.92
CA ILE A 254 -20.29 2.61 -18.67
C ILE A 254 -20.50 4.01 -19.28
N ARG A 255 -19.59 4.93 -18.93
CA ARG A 255 -19.48 6.25 -19.56
C ARG A 255 -18.32 6.24 -20.56
N GLN A 256 -18.45 7.02 -21.63
CA GLN A 256 -17.44 7.13 -22.70
C GLN A 256 -17.17 8.58 -23.04
N TRP A 257 -15.91 8.90 -23.30
CA TRP A 257 -15.45 10.22 -23.75
C TRP A 257 -14.46 10.09 -24.92
N PRO A 258 -14.66 10.84 -26.01
CA PRO A 258 -15.91 11.53 -26.37
C PRO A 258 -17.08 10.53 -26.49
N GLN A 259 -18.24 11.00 -26.97
CA GLN A 259 -19.38 10.09 -27.18
C GLN A 259 -19.02 8.96 -28.16
N ALA A 260 -19.63 7.78 -28.00
CA ALA A 260 -19.32 6.57 -28.77
C ALA A 260 -19.35 6.78 -30.29
N SER A 261 -20.20 7.67 -30.79
CA SER A 261 -20.30 8.01 -32.23
C SER A 261 -19.06 8.71 -32.79
N GLU A 262 -18.18 9.23 -31.93
CA GLU A 262 -16.97 9.94 -32.32
C GLU A 262 -15.72 9.03 -32.27
N TRP A 263 -15.90 7.79 -31.81
CA TRP A 263 -14.80 6.83 -31.72
C TRP A 263 -14.48 6.23 -33.09
N SER A 264 -13.20 6.05 -33.38
CA SER A 264 -12.78 5.29 -34.57
C SER A 264 -13.20 3.82 -34.47
N ALA A 265 -13.33 3.14 -35.60
CA ALA A 265 -13.67 1.70 -35.62
C ALA A 265 -12.66 0.87 -34.82
N ASP A 266 -11.37 1.20 -34.90
CA ASP A 266 -10.33 0.48 -34.18
C ASP A 266 -10.37 0.77 -32.66
N ALA A 267 -10.67 1.98 -32.24
CA ALA A 267 -10.87 2.30 -30.83
C ALA A 267 -12.13 1.63 -30.26
N LEU A 268 -13.23 1.57 -31.04
CA LEU A 268 -14.43 0.82 -30.65
C LEU A 268 -14.16 -0.67 -30.51
N ALA A 269 -13.31 -1.26 -31.35
CA ALA A 269 -12.92 -2.67 -31.22
C ALA A 269 -12.19 -2.94 -29.89
N LEU A 270 -11.29 -2.04 -29.48
CA LEU A 270 -10.61 -2.13 -28.19
C LEU A 270 -11.57 -1.91 -27.00
N PHE A 271 -12.52 -0.99 -27.15
CA PHE A 271 -13.58 -0.80 -26.16
C PHE A 271 -14.46 -2.06 -26.00
N GLN A 272 -14.78 -2.75 -27.08
CA GLN A 272 -15.54 -4.00 -27.03
C GLN A 272 -14.78 -5.12 -26.30
N GLU A 273 -13.44 -5.11 -26.32
CA GLU A 273 -12.63 -6.04 -25.52
C GLU A 273 -12.67 -5.70 -24.02
N PHE A 274 -12.82 -4.39 -23.68
CA PHE A 274 -12.96 -3.91 -22.31
C PHE A 274 -14.36 -4.16 -21.74
N ALA A 275 -15.40 -3.97 -22.53
CA ALA A 275 -16.81 -4.00 -22.11
C ALA A 275 -17.40 -5.40 -21.77
N PRO A 276 -16.94 -6.58 -22.30
CA PRO A 276 -17.55 -7.86 -21.99
C PRO A 276 -17.55 -8.18 -20.51
N GLY A 277 -18.75 -8.45 -19.97
CA GLY A 277 -18.94 -8.76 -18.55
C GLY A 277 -19.08 -7.56 -17.63
N ARG A 278 -19.04 -6.34 -18.19
CA ARG A 278 -19.21 -5.07 -17.48
C ARG A 278 -20.55 -4.37 -17.77
N GLN A 279 -21.59 -5.14 -18.14
CA GLN A 279 -22.94 -4.64 -18.38
C GLN A 279 -23.88 -5.05 -17.26
#